data_a596084c9bdf3a10fcf30eb150d02ee7
#
_entry.id   a596084c9bdf3a10fcf30eb150d02ee7
#
_cell.length_a   1.000
_cell.length_b   1.000
_cell.length_c   1.000
_cell.angle_alpha   90.00
_cell.angle_beta   90.00
_cell.angle_gamma   90.00
#
_symmetry.space_group_name_H-M   'P 1'
#
loop_
_entity.id
_entity.type
_entity.pdbx_description
1 polymer ?
#
loop_
_entity_poly.entity_id
_entity_poly.type
_entity_poly.pdbx_seq_one_letter_code
_entity_poly.pdbx_strand_id
1 'polypeptide(L)'
;MALHKRGILIRTEGKEPVISKKAREEEFETLLARFSGFIRAHIQKFDIQRFGIDPDDVAQEVRIKIWKLLEGEKNIANHASYIKKIVDSSVIDQIRRLRREEAIFRQERQKQVTEREDVYRPDTLRNVTLKEVVGRAADALIDSRRNVVKLYLLNMSLEEITRFYGWSRHKTRNLLYRGLSDLKKSLKKTDIEHEDR
;
A
#
# COMPACT_ATOMS: atom_id res chain seq x y z
N MET A 1 -15.09 30.09 24.08
CA MET A 1 -15.95 29.25 24.95
C MET A 1 -15.90 27.83 24.41
N ALA A 2 -15.15 26.96 25.06
CA ALA A 2 -14.94 25.57 24.65
C ALA A 2 -15.95 24.69 25.39
N LEU A 3 -16.86 24.06 24.65
CA LEU A 3 -17.79 23.06 25.17
C LEU A 3 -17.10 21.69 25.22
N HIS A 4 -16.62 21.37 26.41
CA HIS A 4 -16.16 20.03 26.80
C HIS A 4 -17.38 19.14 27.03
N LYS A 5 -17.72 18.26 26.07
CA LYS A 5 -18.65 17.17 26.36
C LYS A 5 -17.87 15.96 26.83
N ARG A 6 -18.00 15.71 28.14
CA ARG A 6 -17.43 14.56 28.86
C ARG A 6 -18.13 13.28 28.42
N GLY A 7 -17.41 12.39 27.73
CA GLY A 7 -17.84 11.00 27.57
C GLY A 7 -17.69 10.25 28.92
N ILE A 8 -18.70 9.51 29.32
CA ILE A 8 -18.75 8.75 30.56
C ILE A 8 -17.71 7.62 30.48
N LEU A 9 -16.66 7.74 31.32
CA LEU A 9 -15.67 6.68 31.57
C LEU A 9 -16.28 5.63 32.52
N ILE A 10 -16.59 4.46 32.03
CA ILE A 10 -16.88 3.30 32.89
C ILE A 10 -15.55 2.66 33.25
N ARG A 11 -15.14 2.81 34.50
CA ARG A 11 -13.90 2.26 35.05
C ARG A 11 -14.16 0.82 35.49
N THR A 12 -13.62 -0.14 34.73
CA THR A 12 -13.46 -1.53 35.17
C THR A 12 -12.01 -1.75 35.54
N GLU A 13 -11.77 -2.33 36.69
CA GLU A 13 -10.44 -2.52 37.29
C GLU A 13 -9.52 -3.29 36.33
N GLY A 14 -8.37 -2.71 35.96
CA GLY A 14 -7.25 -3.38 35.30
C GLY A 14 -7.31 -3.52 33.77
N LYS A 15 -8.32 -2.96 33.07
CA LYS A 15 -8.34 -2.88 31.60
C LYS A 15 -8.35 -1.42 31.14
N GLU A 16 -7.54 -1.11 30.14
CA GLU A 16 -7.60 0.19 29.46
C GLU A 16 -9.06 0.52 29.03
N PRO A 17 -9.46 1.80 28.99
CA PRO A 17 -10.84 2.19 28.71
C PRO A 17 -11.22 1.74 27.29
N VAL A 18 -12.06 0.75 27.20
CA VAL A 18 -12.61 0.28 25.91
C VAL A 18 -13.50 1.39 25.36
N ILE A 19 -13.03 2.06 24.33
CA ILE A 19 -13.81 3.06 23.61
C ILE A 19 -15.09 2.39 23.09
N SER A 20 -16.25 2.93 23.43
CA SER A 20 -17.53 2.36 23.00
C SER A 20 -17.63 2.40 21.48
N LYS A 21 -18.37 1.41 20.88
CA LYS A 21 -18.59 1.37 19.41
C LYS A 21 -19.13 2.71 18.89
N LYS A 22 -20.05 3.33 19.61
CA LYS A 22 -20.64 4.62 19.24
C LYS A 22 -19.60 5.76 19.24
N ALA A 23 -18.69 5.78 20.23
CA ALA A 23 -17.63 6.79 20.26
C ALA A 23 -16.64 6.63 19.10
N ARG A 24 -16.35 5.39 18.65
CA ARG A 24 -15.53 5.14 17.45
C ARG A 24 -16.23 5.59 16.17
N GLU A 25 -17.52 5.35 16.06
CA GLU A 25 -18.33 5.83 14.93
C GLU A 25 -18.31 7.36 14.84
N GLU A 26 -18.50 8.06 15.97
CA GLU A 26 -18.42 9.51 16.04
C GLU A 26 -17.02 10.05 15.69
N GLU A 27 -15.98 9.40 16.16
CA GLU A 27 -14.59 9.73 15.82
C GLU A 27 -14.29 9.52 14.33
N PHE A 28 -14.77 8.41 13.76
CA PHE A 28 -14.63 8.10 12.34
C PHE A 28 -15.31 9.16 11.47
N GLU A 29 -16.56 9.51 11.76
CA GLU A 29 -17.28 10.55 11.03
C GLU A 29 -16.59 11.90 11.13
N THR A 30 -16.07 12.24 12.31
CA THR A 30 -15.31 13.48 12.54
C THR A 30 -14.03 13.50 11.70
N LEU A 31 -13.29 12.40 11.65
CA LEU A 31 -12.09 12.27 10.81
C LEU A 31 -12.44 12.34 9.33
N LEU A 32 -13.49 11.66 8.88
CA LEU A 32 -13.92 11.72 7.48
C LEU A 32 -14.37 13.13 7.09
N ALA A 33 -15.17 13.79 7.91
CA ALA A 33 -15.60 15.18 7.66
C ALA A 33 -14.38 16.12 7.51
N ARG A 34 -13.37 15.94 8.36
CA ARG A 34 -12.15 16.76 8.35
C ARG A 34 -11.22 16.48 7.18
N PHE A 35 -11.08 15.21 6.79
CA PHE A 35 -10.04 14.77 5.84
C PHE A 35 -10.57 14.34 4.47
N SER A 36 -11.89 14.31 4.21
CA SER A 36 -12.44 13.87 2.93
C SER A 36 -11.91 14.68 1.74
N GLY A 37 -11.84 16.00 1.87
CA GLY A 37 -11.25 16.86 0.85
C GLY A 37 -9.78 16.60 0.62
N PHE A 38 -9.01 16.38 1.70
CA PHE A 38 -7.59 16.02 1.62
C PHE A 38 -7.38 14.65 0.93
N ILE A 39 -8.19 13.64 1.28
CA ILE A 39 -8.13 12.31 0.68
C ILE A 39 -8.38 12.41 -0.83
N ARG A 40 -9.46 13.06 -1.26
CA ARG A 40 -9.79 13.25 -2.67
C ARG A 40 -8.69 14.01 -3.42
N ALA A 41 -8.26 15.15 -2.88
CA ALA A 41 -7.19 15.95 -3.48
C ALA A 41 -5.86 15.18 -3.57
N HIS A 42 -5.60 14.27 -2.61
CA HIS A 42 -4.39 13.47 -2.64
C HIS A 42 -4.48 12.32 -3.65
N ILE A 43 -5.65 11.66 -3.77
CA ILE A 43 -5.92 10.65 -4.81
C ILE A 43 -5.80 11.26 -6.20
N GLN A 44 -6.35 12.46 -6.43
CA GLN A 44 -6.29 13.15 -7.72
C GLN A 44 -4.87 13.52 -8.18
N LYS A 45 -3.87 13.54 -7.28
CA LYS A 45 -2.47 13.72 -7.67
C LYS A 45 -1.89 12.53 -8.41
N PHE A 46 -2.55 11.38 -8.33
CA PHE A 46 -2.14 10.18 -9.03
C PHE A 46 -2.94 10.03 -10.31
N ASP A 47 -2.28 9.78 -11.42
CA ASP A 47 -2.92 9.52 -12.71
C ASP A 47 -3.42 8.07 -12.78
N ILE A 48 -4.35 7.71 -11.87
CA ILE A 48 -4.83 6.33 -11.70
C ILE A 48 -5.89 5.93 -12.73
N GLN A 49 -6.62 6.89 -13.27
CA GLN A 49 -7.67 6.64 -14.28
C GLN A 49 -7.09 6.04 -15.56
N ARG A 50 -5.85 6.39 -15.93
CA ARG A 50 -5.16 5.76 -17.06
C ARG A 50 -4.93 4.25 -16.88
N PHE A 51 -5.00 3.74 -15.65
CA PHE A 51 -4.94 2.31 -15.35
C PHE A 51 -6.34 1.68 -15.21
N GLY A 52 -7.41 2.43 -15.52
CA GLY A 52 -8.78 1.98 -15.33
C GLY A 52 -9.22 1.89 -13.86
N ILE A 53 -8.50 2.57 -12.95
CA ILE A 53 -8.83 2.60 -11.52
C ILE A 53 -9.74 3.79 -11.24
N ASP A 54 -10.91 3.52 -10.64
CA ASP A 54 -11.82 4.56 -10.19
C ASP A 54 -11.28 5.22 -8.92
N PRO A 55 -11.12 6.56 -8.89
CA PRO A 55 -10.75 7.29 -7.69
C PRO A 55 -11.68 7.07 -6.50
N ASP A 56 -12.96 6.84 -6.73
CA ASP A 56 -13.94 6.62 -5.67
C ASP A 56 -13.76 5.24 -5.01
N ASP A 57 -13.36 4.21 -5.76
CA ASP A 57 -12.99 2.90 -5.20
C ASP A 57 -11.78 3.02 -4.26
N VAL A 58 -10.78 3.81 -4.66
CA VAL A 58 -9.62 4.09 -3.80
C VAL A 58 -10.05 4.84 -2.54
N ALA A 59 -10.93 5.85 -2.68
CA ALA A 59 -11.43 6.60 -1.54
C ALA A 59 -12.20 5.71 -0.56
N GLN A 60 -12.97 4.76 -1.06
CA GLN A 60 -13.69 3.77 -0.24
C GLN A 60 -12.73 2.84 0.49
N GLU A 61 -11.70 2.33 -0.20
CA GLU A 61 -10.66 1.52 0.43
C GLU A 61 -9.94 2.28 1.56
N VAL A 62 -9.63 3.56 1.34
CA VAL A 62 -9.04 4.44 2.36
C VAL A 62 -9.95 4.56 3.58
N ARG A 63 -11.26 4.74 3.38
CA ARG A 63 -12.25 4.79 4.47
C ARG A 63 -12.26 3.50 5.28
N ILE A 64 -12.26 2.35 4.62
CA ILE A 64 -12.20 1.04 5.28
C ILE A 64 -10.92 0.90 6.11
N LYS A 65 -9.77 1.32 5.58
CA LYS A 65 -8.49 1.25 6.31
C LYS A 65 -8.47 2.20 7.52
N ILE A 66 -9.06 3.39 7.41
CA ILE A 66 -9.21 4.33 8.53
C ILE A 66 -10.12 3.71 9.62
N TRP A 67 -11.24 3.11 9.23
CA TRP A 67 -12.13 2.42 10.17
C TRP A 67 -11.41 1.32 10.94
N LYS A 68 -10.74 0.40 10.24
CA LYS A 68 -9.95 -0.69 10.84
C LYS A 68 -8.85 -0.18 11.78
N LEU A 69 -8.30 0.98 11.49
CA LEU A 69 -7.29 1.61 12.34
C LEU A 69 -7.87 2.05 13.68
N LEU A 70 -9.06 2.65 13.67
CA LEU A 70 -9.78 3.07 14.89
C LEU A 70 -10.23 1.86 15.71
N GLU A 71 -10.58 0.76 15.07
CA GLU A 71 -10.87 -0.51 15.76
C GLU A 71 -9.65 -1.07 16.49
N GLY A 72 -8.45 -0.86 15.96
CA GLY A 72 -7.19 -1.33 16.54
C GLY A 72 -6.62 -0.45 17.67
N GLU A 73 -7.38 0.54 18.18
CA GLU A 73 -7.02 1.43 19.32
C GLU A 73 -5.63 2.09 19.21
N LYS A 74 -5.12 2.26 18.01
CA LYS A 74 -3.81 2.88 17.78
C LYS A 74 -3.91 4.40 17.94
N ASN A 75 -3.23 4.93 18.94
CA ASN A 75 -3.08 6.38 19.09
C ASN A 75 -2.22 6.94 17.96
N ILE A 76 -2.81 7.81 17.11
CA ILE A 76 -2.16 8.40 15.96
C ILE A 76 -1.76 9.83 16.30
N ALA A 77 -0.46 10.06 16.51
CA ALA A 77 0.06 11.39 16.81
C ALA A 77 -0.15 12.40 15.65
N ASN A 78 -0.19 11.95 14.40
CA ASN A 78 -0.37 12.82 13.22
C ASN A 78 -1.30 12.17 12.18
N HIS A 79 -2.58 12.47 12.28
CA HIS A 79 -3.61 11.94 11.38
C HIS A 79 -3.36 12.26 9.90
N ALA A 80 -2.94 13.49 9.57
CA ALA A 80 -2.71 13.88 8.18
C ALA A 80 -1.60 13.06 7.51
N SER A 81 -0.46 12.88 8.19
CA SER A 81 0.65 12.07 7.70
C SER A 81 0.27 10.60 7.56
N TYR A 82 -0.54 10.11 8.50
CA TYR A 82 -0.98 8.72 8.49
C TYR A 82 -2.00 8.47 7.36
N ILE A 83 -3.00 9.34 7.21
CA ILE A 83 -3.98 9.28 6.11
C ILE A 83 -3.27 9.36 4.76
N LYS A 84 -2.26 10.23 4.62
CA LYS A 84 -1.43 10.27 3.40
C LYS A 84 -0.81 8.89 3.09
N LYS A 85 -0.23 8.22 4.08
CA LYS A 85 0.35 6.86 3.91
C LYS A 85 -0.71 5.84 3.53
N ILE A 86 -1.91 5.92 4.11
CA ILE A 86 -3.04 5.05 3.75
C ILE A 86 -3.41 5.25 2.28
N VAL A 87 -3.56 6.51 1.82
CA VAL A 87 -3.88 6.79 0.42
C VAL A 87 -2.80 6.25 -0.51
N ASP A 88 -1.51 6.55 -0.25
CA ASP A 88 -0.39 6.06 -1.05
C ASP A 88 -0.40 4.52 -1.14
N SER A 89 -0.62 3.82 -0.01
CA SER A 89 -0.66 2.35 0.01
C SER A 89 -1.89 1.81 -0.71
N SER A 90 -3.07 2.43 -0.57
CA SER A 90 -4.29 1.99 -1.24
C SER A 90 -4.18 2.10 -2.75
N VAL A 91 -3.62 3.20 -3.26
CA VAL A 91 -3.36 3.36 -4.70
C VAL A 91 -2.40 2.26 -5.21
N ILE A 92 -1.29 2.02 -4.50
CA ILE A 92 -0.33 0.97 -4.88
C ILE A 92 -0.98 -0.42 -4.84
N ASP A 93 -1.80 -0.71 -3.84
CA ASP A 93 -2.49 -1.99 -3.70
C ASP A 93 -3.50 -2.22 -4.83
N GLN A 94 -4.23 -1.19 -5.27
CA GLN A 94 -5.13 -1.26 -6.43
C GLN A 94 -4.35 -1.54 -7.74
N ILE A 95 -3.25 -0.83 -7.99
CA ILE A 95 -2.39 -1.10 -9.15
C ILE A 95 -1.86 -2.53 -9.12
N ARG A 96 -1.43 -3.01 -7.93
CA ARG A 96 -0.94 -4.39 -7.76
C ARG A 96 -2.03 -5.42 -8.04
N ARG A 97 -3.26 -5.18 -7.61
CA ARG A 97 -4.41 -6.05 -7.86
C ARG A 97 -4.70 -6.14 -9.35
N LEU A 98 -4.79 -5.00 -10.04
CA LEU A 98 -5.02 -4.92 -11.46
C LEU A 98 -3.92 -5.64 -12.28
N ARG A 99 -2.65 -5.46 -11.91
CA ARG A 99 -1.54 -6.15 -12.57
C ARG A 99 -1.55 -7.67 -12.35
N ARG A 100 -2.03 -8.15 -11.20
CA ARG A 100 -2.23 -9.60 -10.99
C ARG A 100 -3.36 -10.14 -11.86
N GLU A 101 -4.48 -9.43 -11.93
CA GLU A 101 -5.61 -9.81 -12.79
C GLU A 101 -5.20 -9.88 -14.26
N GLU A 102 -4.45 -8.89 -14.77
CA GLU A 102 -3.87 -8.92 -16.11
C GLU A 102 -2.91 -10.11 -16.33
N ALA A 103 -2.09 -10.43 -15.32
CA ALA A 103 -1.15 -11.55 -15.43
C ALA A 103 -1.88 -12.89 -15.47
N ILE A 104 -2.93 -13.09 -14.65
CA ILE A 104 -3.78 -14.27 -14.66
C ILE A 104 -4.47 -14.41 -16.03
N PHE A 105 -5.07 -13.34 -16.52
CA PHE A 105 -5.74 -13.33 -17.82
C PHE A 105 -4.79 -13.66 -19.00
N ARG A 106 -3.55 -13.13 -18.98
CA ARG A 106 -2.51 -13.50 -19.96
C ARG A 106 -2.13 -14.97 -19.86
N GLN A 107 -2.00 -15.49 -18.63
CA GLN A 107 -1.65 -16.89 -18.41
C GLN A 107 -2.77 -17.84 -18.86
N GLU A 108 -4.03 -17.49 -18.61
CA GLU A 108 -5.18 -18.25 -19.09
C GLU A 108 -5.29 -18.25 -20.60
N ARG A 109 -5.10 -17.08 -21.25
CA ARG A 109 -5.02 -16.98 -22.72
C ARG A 109 -3.88 -17.83 -23.29
N GLN A 110 -2.72 -17.79 -22.64
CA GLN A 110 -1.56 -18.56 -23.09
C GLN A 110 -1.80 -20.07 -22.90
N LYS A 111 -2.50 -20.51 -21.86
CA LYS A 111 -2.92 -21.91 -21.68
C LYS A 111 -3.88 -22.36 -22.79
N GLN A 112 -4.88 -21.56 -23.13
CA GLN A 112 -5.80 -21.86 -24.23
C GLN A 112 -5.11 -21.96 -25.59
N VAL A 113 -4.00 -21.26 -25.79
CA VAL A 113 -3.16 -21.35 -27.02
C VAL A 113 -2.20 -22.53 -26.93
N THR A 114 -1.72 -22.92 -25.76
CA THR A 114 -0.72 -23.99 -25.55
C THR A 114 -1.32 -25.34 -25.17
N GLU A 115 -2.64 -25.48 -24.99
CA GLU A 115 -3.28 -26.81 -24.87
C GLU A 115 -3.10 -27.67 -26.15
N ARG A 116 -2.37 -27.16 -27.13
CA ARG A 116 -1.88 -27.90 -28.30
C ARG A 116 -0.41 -28.34 -28.22
N GLU A 117 0.34 -27.97 -27.18
CA GLU A 117 1.73 -28.41 -27.02
C GLU A 117 2.05 -28.57 -25.52
N ASP A 118 2.21 -29.82 -25.08
CA ASP A 118 2.69 -30.22 -23.77
C ASP A 118 4.10 -29.67 -23.51
N VAL A 119 4.22 -28.63 -22.66
CA VAL A 119 5.51 -28.29 -22.06
C VAL A 119 5.31 -28.01 -20.56
N TYR A 120 5.64 -29.01 -19.76
CA TYR A 120 5.81 -28.95 -18.30
C TYR A 120 6.85 -27.89 -17.90
N ARG A 121 6.48 -26.89 -17.11
CA ARG A 121 7.40 -25.93 -16.48
C ARG A 121 7.38 -26.04 -14.96
N PRO A 122 8.46 -26.53 -14.32
CA PRO A 122 8.58 -26.65 -12.86
C PRO A 122 8.89 -25.36 -12.11
N ASP A 123 8.81 -24.18 -12.74
CA ASP A 123 9.33 -22.92 -12.20
C ASP A 123 8.36 -22.09 -11.32
N THR A 124 7.12 -22.52 -11.15
CA THR A 124 6.09 -21.71 -10.48
C THR A 124 6.32 -21.56 -8.98
N LEU A 125 6.74 -22.58 -8.28
CA LEU A 125 6.97 -22.55 -6.82
C LEU A 125 8.18 -21.68 -6.45
N ARG A 126 9.29 -21.81 -7.18
CA ARG A 126 10.50 -21.00 -6.96
C ARG A 126 10.26 -19.51 -7.21
N ASN A 127 9.44 -19.17 -8.21
CA ASN A 127 9.06 -17.81 -8.53
C ASN A 127 8.14 -17.16 -7.48
N VAL A 128 7.27 -17.93 -6.82
CA VAL A 128 6.42 -17.43 -5.72
C VAL A 128 7.29 -17.06 -4.52
N THR A 129 8.20 -17.94 -4.10
CA THR A 129 9.10 -17.70 -2.97
C THR A 129 9.99 -16.48 -3.21
N LEU A 130 10.57 -16.34 -4.41
CA LEU A 130 11.42 -15.19 -4.76
C LEU A 130 10.62 -13.88 -4.73
N LYS A 131 9.39 -13.86 -5.25
CA LYS A 131 8.51 -12.68 -5.21
C LYS A 131 8.18 -12.27 -3.78
N GLU A 132 7.95 -13.23 -2.89
CA GLU A 132 7.68 -12.95 -1.48
C GLU A 132 8.91 -12.40 -0.75
N VAL A 133 10.09 -12.94 -1.00
CA VAL A 133 11.35 -12.46 -0.41
C VAL A 133 11.64 -11.03 -0.87
N VAL A 134 11.55 -10.76 -2.18
CA VAL A 134 11.73 -9.42 -2.75
C VAL A 134 10.67 -8.45 -2.22
N GLY A 135 9.42 -8.92 -2.08
CA GLY A 135 8.32 -8.12 -1.54
C GLY A 135 8.60 -7.68 -0.10
N ARG A 136 8.98 -8.60 0.78
CA ARG A 136 9.34 -8.32 2.19
C ARG A 136 10.53 -7.37 2.29
N ALA A 137 11.57 -7.59 1.50
CA ALA A 137 12.74 -6.71 1.45
C ALA A 137 12.38 -5.29 0.96
N ALA A 138 11.47 -5.17 -0.01
CA ALA A 138 10.95 -3.88 -0.46
C ALA A 138 10.11 -3.19 0.62
N ASP A 139 9.34 -3.94 1.43
CA ASP A 139 8.55 -3.41 2.54
C ASP A 139 9.40 -2.83 3.66
N ALA A 140 10.62 -3.32 3.85
CA ALA A 140 11.57 -2.82 4.84
C ALA A 140 12.24 -1.49 4.44
N LEU A 141 12.10 -1.05 3.18
CA LEU A 141 12.67 0.23 2.73
C LEU A 141 11.94 1.42 3.38
N ILE A 142 12.65 2.56 3.48
CA ILE A 142 12.03 3.82 3.89
C ILE A 142 10.91 4.22 2.92
N ASP A 143 9.84 4.82 3.43
CA ASP A 143 8.59 5.08 2.70
C ASP A 143 8.78 5.70 1.31
N SER A 144 9.64 6.73 1.20
CA SER A 144 9.86 7.42 -0.07
C SER A 144 10.52 6.57 -1.15
N ARG A 145 11.39 5.63 -0.77
CA ARG A 145 12.06 4.69 -1.68
C ARG A 145 11.21 3.46 -1.94
N ARG A 146 10.53 2.96 -0.89
CA ARG A 146 9.63 1.81 -0.95
C ARG A 146 8.59 1.95 -2.06
N ASN A 147 7.87 3.07 -2.06
CA ASN A 147 6.80 3.31 -3.00
C ASN A 147 7.29 3.33 -4.46
N VAL A 148 8.40 4.00 -4.72
CA VAL A 148 9.01 4.06 -6.06
C VAL A 148 9.48 2.67 -6.50
N VAL A 149 10.16 1.93 -5.62
CA VAL A 149 10.64 0.56 -5.92
C VAL A 149 9.48 -0.38 -6.17
N LYS A 150 8.41 -0.32 -5.35
CA LYS A 150 7.22 -1.14 -5.56
C LYS A 150 6.57 -0.91 -6.92
N LEU A 151 6.39 0.35 -7.33
CA LEU A 151 5.84 0.67 -8.65
C LEU A 151 6.75 0.19 -9.79
N TYR A 152 8.06 0.30 -9.64
CA TYR A 152 9.02 -0.22 -10.60
C TYR A 152 8.94 -1.76 -10.69
N LEU A 153 8.86 -2.47 -9.56
CA LEU A 153 8.67 -3.93 -9.54
C LEU A 153 7.31 -4.36 -10.12
N LEU A 154 6.34 -3.45 -10.21
CA LEU A 154 5.08 -3.64 -10.92
C LEU A 154 5.19 -3.29 -12.42
N ASN A 155 6.40 -3.24 -12.99
CA ASN A 155 6.71 -2.93 -14.38
C ASN A 155 6.31 -1.51 -14.82
N MET A 156 6.21 -0.56 -13.90
CA MET A 156 6.09 0.84 -14.29
C MET A 156 7.46 1.41 -14.68
N SER A 157 7.52 2.09 -15.80
CA SER A 157 8.72 2.81 -16.24
C SER A 157 9.01 4.02 -15.36
N LEU A 158 10.24 4.51 -15.41
CA LEU A 158 10.65 5.73 -14.68
C LEU A 158 9.76 6.93 -15.04
N GLU A 159 9.42 7.07 -16.32
CA GLU A 159 8.55 8.13 -16.85
C GLU A 159 7.13 8.03 -16.30
N GLU A 160 6.60 6.83 -16.21
CA GLU A 160 5.27 6.58 -15.63
C GLU A 160 5.24 6.90 -14.14
N ILE A 161 6.24 6.46 -13.39
CA ILE A 161 6.36 6.78 -11.96
C ILE A 161 6.52 8.29 -11.75
N THR A 162 7.28 8.96 -12.61
CA THR A 162 7.47 10.41 -12.59
C THR A 162 6.16 11.15 -12.76
N ARG A 163 5.35 10.76 -13.77
CA ARG A 163 4.01 11.32 -14.01
C ARG A 163 3.04 10.98 -12.90
N PHE A 164 3.06 9.75 -12.43
CA PHE A 164 2.19 9.24 -11.37
C PHE A 164 2.28 10.07 -10.08
N TYR A 165 3.51 10.47 -9.68
CA TYR A 165 3.72 11.30 -8.50
C TYR A 165 3.75 12.80 -8.79
N GLY A 166 3.78 13.23 -10.04
CA GLY A 166 4.00 14.62 -10.41
C GLY A 166 5.37 15.15 -9.97
N TRP A 167 6.39 14.28 -9.90
CA TRP A 167 7.74 14.65 -9.48
C TRP A 167 8.63 14.98 -10.68
N SER A 168 9.81 15.57 -10.41
CA SER A 168 10.84 15.70 -11.43
C SER A 168 11.48 14.34 -11.73
N ARG A 169 11.89 14.12 -12.98
CA ARG A 169 12.58 12.90 -13.42
C ARG A 169 13.86 12.64 -12.59
N HIS A 170 14.57 13.71 -12.22
CA HIS A 170 15.76 13.61 -11.37
C HIS A 170 15.43 13.03 -9.98
N LYS A 171 14.40 13.56 -9.33
CA LYS A 171 13.94 13.07 -8.02
C LYS A 171 13.52 11.60 -8.08
N THR A 172 12.70 11.24 -9.05
CA THR A 172 12.21 9.85 -9.22
C THR A 172 13.37 8.90 -9.45
N ARG A 173 14.31 9.27 -10.35
CA ARG A 173 15.50 8.48 -10.63
C ARG A 173 16.37 8.26 -9.40
N ASN A 174 16.64 9.32 -8.64
CA ASN A 174 17.44 9.21 -7.42
C ASN A 174 16.80 8.31 -6.37
N LEU A 175 15.49 8.43 -6.15
CA LEU A 175 14.75 7.58 -5.21
C LEU A 175 14.75 6.11 -5.67
N LEU A 176 14.56 5.86 -6.97
CA LEU A 176 14.58 4.52 -7.53
C LEU A 176 15.96 3.86 -7.35
N TYR A 177 17.03 4.50 -7.83
CA TYR A 177 18.38 3.90 -7.77
C TYR A 177 18.85 3.67 -6.33
N ARG A 178 18.60 4.63 -5.43
CA ARG A 178 18.91 4.43 -4.00
C ARG A 178 18.06 3.31 -3.39
N GLY A 179 16.79 3.24 -3.74
CA GLY A 179 15.89 2.18 -3.29
C GLY A 179 16.30 0.80 -3.79
N LEU A 180 16.67 0.66 -5.06
CA LEU A 180 17.19 -0.59 -5.62
C LEU A 180 18.54 -1.01 -5.00
N SER A 181 19.41 -0.03 -4.69
CA SER A 181 20.66 -0.29 -3.98
C SER A 181 20.41 -0.83 -2.57
N ASP A 182 19.48 -0.23 -1.83
CA ASP A 182 19.12 -0.68 -0.49
C ASP A 182 18.44 -2.06 -0.52
N LEU A 183 17.55 -2.29 -1.49
CA LEU A 183 16.92 -3.59 -1.73
C LEU A 183 17.97 -4.68 -1.97
N LYS A 184 18.93 -4.41 -2.86
CA LYS A 184 20.04 -5.35 -3.15
C LYS A 184 20.86 -5.69 -1.89
N LYS A 185 21.15 -4.69 -1.04
CA LYS A 185 21.85 -4.91 0.22
C LYS A 185 21.04 -5.77 1.18
N SER A 186 19.74 -5.52 1.29
CA SER A 186 18.83 -6.29 2.14
C SER A 186 18.75 -7.76 1.70
N LEU A 187 18.62 -8.00 0.38
CA LEU A 187 18.56 -9.36 -0.16
C LEU A 187 19.86 -10.13 0.06
N LYS A 188 21.02 -9.49 -0.16
CA LYS A 188 22.33 -10.13 0.11
C LYS A 188 22.51 -10.52 1.59
N LYS A 189 21.99 -9.72 2.52
CA LYS A 189 22.04 -10.03 3.94
C LYS A 189 21.19 -11.26 4.27
N THR A 190 20.04 -11.39 3.64
CA THR A 190 19.14 -12.54 3.83
C THR A 190 19.77 -13.85 3.28
N ASP A 191 20.46 -13.79 2.13
CA ASP A 191 21.14 -14.95 1.54
C ASP A 191 22.27 -15.45 2.45
N ILE A 192 23.07 -14.55 3.04
CA ILE A 192 24.17 -14.92 3.95
C ILE A 192 23.63 -15.58 5.23
N GLU A 193 22.50 -15.10 5.78
CA GLU A 193 21.87 -15.69 6.98
C GLU A 193 21.27 -17.09 6.72
N HIS A 194 21.06 -17.48 5.45
CA HIS A 194 20.58 -18.82 5.07
C HIS A 194 21.70 -19.82 4.76
N GLU A 195 22.92 -19.36 4.40
CA GLU A 195 24.07 -20.23 4.16
C GLU A 195 24.77 -20.65 5.47
N ASP A 196 24.57 -19.93 6.57
CA ASP A 196 25.15 -20.21 7.89
C ASP A 196 24.25 -21.09 8.80
N ARG A 197 23.20 -21.71 8.26
CA ARG A 197 22.30 -22.65 8.97
C ARG A 197 22.30 -24.03 8.34
#